data_acd41029b251829cf3f1d33f175ca1a7
#
_entry.id   acd41029b251829cf3f1d33f175ca1a7
#
_cell.length_a   1.000
_cell.length_b   1.000
_cell.length_c   1.000
_cell.angle_alpha   90.00
_cell.angle_beta   90.00
_cell.angle_gamma   90.00
#
_symmetry.space_group_name_H-M   'P 1'
#
loop_
_entity.id
_entity.type
_entity.pdbx_description
1 polymer ?
#
loop_
_entity_poly.entity_id
_entity_poly.type
_entity_poly.pdbx_seq_one_letter_code
_entity_poly.pdbx_strand_id
1 'polypeptide(L)'
;RKIQSLHALTDLDRGITINVGLISGGQSVNTVAADACCDIDIRYRADADRAYIFEEVEKICTNTIVEGTSSEMLVKGEFHPLNPTPKSAELFDIYCDVAKSEGVNIEGEHSGGCADSGFIAAAGTPVICGVGPVGGNYHRPDEWMQVDSLSERARFMAKTIQRLAEK
;
A
#
# COMPACT_ATOMS: atom_id res chain seq x y z
N ARG A 1 -25.65 -2.60 5.57
CA ARG A 1 -25.37 -4.03 5.77
C ARG A 1 -24.11 -4.46 5.00
N LYS A 2 -24.01 -4.28 3.67
CA LYS A 2 -22.81 -4.66 2.91
C LYS A 2 -21.53 -4.03 3.48
N ILE A 3 -21.55 -2.75 3.85
CA ILE A 3 -20.42 -2.07 4.49
C ILE A 3 -19.96 -2.78 5.77
N GLN A 4 -20.90 -3.22 6.61
CA GLN A 4 -20.55 -3.99 7.81
C GLN A 4 -19.89 -5.32 7.48
N SER A 5 -20.42 -6.03 6.46
CA SER A 5 -19.81 -7.28 5.98
C SER A 5 -18.43 -7.06 5.38
N LEU A 6 -18.23 -5.95 4.66
CA LEU A 6 -16.91 -5.58 4.10
C LEU A 6 -15.89 -5.32 5.22
N HIS A 7 -16.24 -4.50 6.22
CA HIS A 7 -15.37 -4.26 7.37
C HIS A 7 -15.03 -5.53 8.16
N ALA A 8 -15.96 -6.50 8.23
CA ALA A 8 -15.73 -7.77 8.91
C ALA A 8 -14.69 -8.68 8.24
N LEU A 9 -14.28 -8.38 6.99
CA LEU A 9 -13.19 -9.08 6.32
C LEU A 9 -11.80 -8.59 6.76
N THR A 10 -11.70 -7.55 7.60
CA THR A 10 -10.42 -7.09 8.15
C THR A 10 -9.81 -8.18 9.02
N ASP A 11 -8.57 -8.57 8.72
CA ASP A 11 -7.79 -9.57 9.43
C ASP A 11 -6.38 -9.00 9.66
N LEU A 12 -6.16 -8.45 10.84
CA LEU A 12 -4.90 -7.78 11.19
C LEU A 12 -3.73 -8.78 11.30
N ASP A 13 -4.00 -10.03 11.67
CA ASP A 13 -2.98 -11.06 11.79
C ASP A 13 -2.43 -11.42 10.40
N ARG A 14 -3.28 -11.49 9.39
CA ARG A 14 -2.91 -11.65 7.98
C ARG A 14 -2.43 -10.34 7.34
N GLY A 15 -2.64 -9.20 7.99
CA GLY A 15 -2.34 -7.88 7.46
C GLY A 15 -3.31 -7.42 6.37
N ILE A 16 -4.56 -7.92 6.43
CA ILE A 16 -5.65 -7.49 5.56
C ILE A 16 -6.42 -6.38 6.25
N THR A 17 -6.60 -5.24 5.59
CA THR A 17 -7.46 -4.16 6.09
C THR A 17 -8.43 -3.71 5.02
N ILE A 18 -9.67 -3.45 5.42
CA ILE A 18 -10.72 -2.91 4.55
C ILE A 18 -11.30 -1.67 5.19
N ASN A 19 -11.28 -0.58 4.46
CA ASN A 19 -11.87 0.68 4.86
C ASN A 19 -12.83 1.20 3.79
N VAL A 20 -14.10 1.38 4.17
CA VAL A 20 -15.07 2.10 3.33
C VAL A 20 -14.95 3.58 3.68
N GLY A 21 -14.16 4.30 2.89
CA GLY A 21 -13.77 5.69 3.18
C GLY A 21 -14.78 6.72 2.69
N LEU A 22 -15.50 6.43 1.61
CA LEU A 22 -16.48 7.34 1.03
C LEU A 22 -17.79 6.61 0.76
N ILE A 23 -18.90 7.29 0.98
CA ILE A 23 -20.26 6.81 0.69
C ILE A 23 -21.03 7.97 0.07
N SER A 24 -21.72 7.72 -1.02
CA SER A 24 -22.63 8.70 -1.64
C SER A 24 -23.88 8.01 -2.19
N GLY A 25 -24.96 8.76 -2.34
CA GLY A 25 -26.22 8.28 -2.91
C GLY A 25 -27.43 9.07 -2.41
N GLY A 26 -28.53 8.93 -3.13
CA GLY A 26 -29.78 9.64 -2.86
C GLY A 26 -29.79 11.07 -3.32
N GLN A 27 -30.99 11.68 -3.36
CA GLN A 27 -31.22 13.05 -3.84
C GLN A 27 -31.95 13.93 -2.82
N SER A 28 -32.75 13.36 -1.95
CA SER A 28 -33.52 14.09 -0.93
C SER A 28 -33.83 13.21 0.28
N VAL A 29 -34.11 13.86 1.41
CA VAL A 29 -34.35 13.18 2.70
C VAL A 29 -35.64 12.38 2.75
N ASN A 30 -36.60 12.65 1.89
CA ASN A 30 -37.92 12.05 1.84
C ASN A 30 -38.12 11.06 0.67
N THR A 31 -37.01 10.70 -0.03
CA THR A 31 -37.03 9.77 -1.16
C THR A 31 -36.03 8.64 -0.91
N VAL A 32 -36.45 7.39 -1.16
CA VAL A 32 -35.53 6.26 -1.15
C VAL A 32 -34.52 6.45 -2.27
N ALA A 33 -33.24 6.30 -1.96
CA ALA A 33 -32.16 6.41 -2.94
C ALA A 33 -32.35 5.38 -4.06
N ALA A 34 -32.34 5.84 -5.31
CA ALA A 34 -32.36 4.96 -6.47
C ALA A 34 -31.02 4.26 -6.68
N ASP A 35 -29.95 4.96 -6.36
CA ASP A 35 -28.57 4.49 -6.45
C ASP A 35 -27.74 4.98 -5.26
N ALA A 36 -26.69 4.23 -4.96
CA ALA A 36 -25.67 4.61 -3.98
C ALA A 36 -24.34 3.91 -4.34
N CYS A 37 -23.23 4.55 -4.03
CA CYS A 37 -21.92 3.96 -4.16
C CYS A 37 -21.06 4.18 -2.92
N CYS A 38 -20.02 3.36 -2.77
CA CYS A 38 -18.99 3.56 -1.77
C CYS A 38 -17.62 3.26 -2.38
N ASP A 39 -16.60 3.98 -1.92
CA ASP A 39 -15.21 3.73 -2.25
C ASP A 39 -14.52 3.00 -1.10
N ILE A 40 -13.79 1.95 -1.46
CA ILE A 40 -13.21 1.00 -0.52
C ILE A 40 -11.70 0.98 -0.74
N ASP A 41 -10.91 1.22 0.31
CA ASP A 41 -9.47 0.94 0.34
C ASP A 41 -9.26 -0.46 0.91
N ILE A 42 -8.58 -1.31 0.15
CA ILE A 42 -8.24 -2.68 0.52
C ILE A 42 -6.73 -2.80 0.55
N ARG A 43 -6.16 -3.24 1.67
CA ARG A 43 -4.73 -3.50 1.79
C ARG A 43 -4.49 -4.93 2.19
N TYR A 44 -3.45 -5.53 1.63
CA TYR A 44 -2.99 -6.88 1.93
C TYR A 44 -1.46 -6.93 1.84
N ARG A 45 -0.84 -7.87 2.56
CA ARG A 45 0.63 -8.02 2.59
C ARG A 45 1.13 -9.04 1.58
N ALA A 46 0.38 -10.11 1.36
CA ALA A 46 0.80 -11.21 0.51
C ALA A 46 -0.05 -11.28 -0.76
N ASP A 47 0.59 -11.55 -1.90
CA ASP A 47 -0.12 -11.74 -3.17
C ASP A 47 -1.16 -12.88 -3.10
N ALA A 48 -0.92 -13.89 -2.27
CA ALA A 48 -1.87 -14.98 -2.04
C ALA A 48 -3.20 -14.50 -1.42
N ASP A 49 -3.20 -13.39 -0.68
CA ASP A 49 -4.40 -12.84 -0.06
C ASP A 49 -5.27 -12.06 -1.05
N ARG A 50 -4.67 -11.59 -2.15
CA ARG A 50 -5.38 -10.83 -3.17
C ARG A 50 -6.59 -11.56 -3.72
N ALA A 51 -6.38 -12.77 -4.24
CA ALA A 51 -7.46 -13.54 -4.85
C ALA A 51 -8.60 -13.81 -3.85
N TYR A 52 -8.24 -14.19 -2.63
CA TYR A 52 -9.20 -14.43 -1.55
C TYR A 52 -10.04 -13.19 -1.25
N ILE A 53 -9.39 -12.04 -1.01
CA ILE A 53 -10.11 -10.85 -0.58
C ILE A 53 -11.00 -10.28 -1.69
N PHE A 54 -10.55 -10.32 -2.94
CA PHE A 54 -11.35 -9.89 -4.08
C PHE A 54 -12.59 -10.78 -4.27
N GLU A 55 -12.44 -12.10 -4.13
CA GLU A 55 -13.55 -13.04 -4.20
C GLU A 55 -14.59 -12.78 -3.09
N GLU A 56 -14.14 -12.57 -1.84
CA GLU A 56 -15.05 -12.28 -0.72
C GLU A 56 -15.76 -10.93 -0.88
N VAL A 57 -15.05 -9.90 -1.33
CA VAL A 57 -15.67 -8.59 -1.62
C VAL A 57 -16.70 -8.71 -2.75
N GLU A 58 -16.41 -9.44 -3.81
CA GLU A 58 -17.35 -9.66 -4.91
C GLU A 58 -18.58 -10.43 -4.45
N LYS A 59 -18.43 -11.46 -3.64
CA LYS A 59 -19.57 -12.20 -3.02
C LYS A 59 -20.47 -11.27 -2.22
N ILE A 60 -19.89 -10.36 -1.42
CA ILE A 60 -20.66 -9.39 -0.65
C ILE A 60 -21.35 -8.38 -1.60
N CYS A 61 -20.65 -7.91 -2.61
CA CYS A 61 -21.19 -6.96 -3.58
C CYS A 61 -22.36 -7.55 -4.37
N THR A 62 -22.22 -8.77 -4.88
CA THR A 62 -23.24 -9.41 -5.73
C THR A 62 -24.42 -9.99 -4.96
N ASN A 63 -24.29 -10.21 -3.63
CA ASN A 63 -25.37 -10.69 -2.80
C ASN A 63 -26.51 -9.67 -2.71
N THR A 64 -27.71 -10.02 -3.18
CA THR A 64 -28.91 -9.17 -3.10
C THR A 64 -29.53 -9.22 -1.71
N ILE A 65 -29.46 -8.10 -0.97
CA ILE A 65 -30.03 -7.98 0.40
C ILE A 65 -31.46 -7.42 0.36
N VAL A 66 -31.74 -6.56 -0.61
CA VAL A 66 -33.06 -5.96 -0.81
C VAL A 66 -33.55 -6.36 -2.19
N GLU A 67 -34.73 -6.97 -2.26
CA GLU A 67 -35.33 -7.41 -3.51
C GLU A 67 -35.45 -6.24 -4.51
N GLY A 68 -35.16 -6.50 -5.78
CA GLY A 68 -35.15 -5.49 -6.84
C GLY A 68 -33.90 -4.61 -6.90
N THR A 69 -32.91 -4.87 -6.04
CA THR A 69 -31.60 -4.17 -6.11
C THR A 69 -30.48 -5.06 -6.65
N SER A 70 -29.52 -4.45 -7.29
CA SER A 70 -28.25 -5.09 -7.71
C SER A 70 -27.08 -4.21 -7.30
N SER A 71 -25.90 -4.78 -7.22
CA SER A 71 -24.65 -4.01 -7.08
C SER A 71 -23.49 -4.73 -7.74
N GLU A 72 -22.53 -3.97 -8.17
CA GLU A 72 -21.33 -4.42 -8.86
C GLU A 72 -20.09 -3.86 -8.17
N MET A 73 -18.95 -4.52 -8.37
CA MET A 73 -17.63 -4.07 -7.94
C MET A 73 -16.87 -3.52 -9.14
N LEU A 74 -16.29 -2.34 -8.99
CA LEU A 74 -15.37 -1.74 -9.98
C LEU A 74 -14.01 -1.51 -9.32
N VAL A 75 -12.97 -2.13 -9.88
CA VAL A 75 -11.59 -1.88 -9.45
C VAL A 75 -11.10 -0.59 -10.09
N LYS A 76 -10.84 0.44 -9.29
CA LYS A 76 -10.38 1.76 -9.77
C LYS A 76 -8.87 1.81 -9.98
N GLY A 77 -8.13 1.00 -9.25
CA GLY A 77 -6.67 0.89 -9.34
C GLY A 77 -6.15 -0.13 -8.34
N GLU A 78 -4.93 -0.56 -8.54
CA GLU A 78 -4.27 -1.54 -7.69
C GLU A 78 -2.76 -1.25 -7.64
N PHE A 79 -2.15 -1.50 -6.49
CA PHE A 79 -0.70 -1.53 -6.30
C PHE A 79 -0.27 -2.93 -5.86
N HIS A 80 0.89 -3.36 -6.33
CA HIS A 80 1.48 -4.62 -5.88
C HIS A 80 2.20 -4.45 -4.54
N PRO A 81 2.11 -5.44 -3.63
CA PRO A 81 2.91 -5.43 -2.42
C PRO A 81 4.40 -5.57 -2.76
N LEU A 82 5.24 -4.87 -2.01
CA LEU A 82 6.68 -5.03 -2.10
C LEU A 82 7.13 -6.17 -1.17
N ASN A 83 7.20 -7.39 -1.71
CA ASN A 83 7.66 -8.56 -0.98
C ASN A 83 9.19 -8.68 -1.08
N PRO A 84 9.91 -8.83 0.06
CA PRO A 84 11.35 -9.03 0.05
C PRO A 84 11.75 -10.29 -0.73
N THR A 85 12.74 -10.17 -1.61
CA THR A 85 13.39 -11.29 -2.29
C THR A 85 14.85 -11.41 -1.81
N PRO A 86 15.52 -12.55 -1.97
CA PRO A 86 16.95 -12.66 -1.63
C PRO A 86 17.79 -11.57 -2.30
N LYS A 87 17.52 -11.24 -3.55
CA LYS A 87 18.24 -10.19 -4.29
C LYS A 87 17.92 -8.78 -3.79
N SER A 88 16.68 -8.51 -3.39
CA SER A 88 16.34 -7.20 -2.77
C SER A 88 16.95 -7.09 -1.37
N ALA A 89 17.08 -8.18 -0.62
CA ALA A 89 17.80 -8.21 0.64
C ALA A 89 19.29 -7.88 0.45
N GLU A 90 19.96 -8.50 -0.52
CA GLU A 90 21.36 -8.16 -0.86
C GLU A 90 21.52 -6.67 -1.23
N LEU A 91 20.57 -6.11 -1.99
CA LEU A 91 20.57 -4.69 -2.34
C LEU A 91 20.40 -3.82 -1.09
N PHE A 92 19.50 -4.20 -0.19
CA PHE A 92 19.28 -3.53 1.08
C PHE A 92 20.54 -3.56 1.98
N ASP A 93 21.21 -4.72 2.07
CA ASP A 93 22.45 -4.88 2.83
C ASP A 93 23.55 -3.94 2.31
N ILE A 94 23.72 -3.82 0.99
CA ILE A 94 24.67 -2.88 0.39
C ILE A 94 24.33 -1.44 0.77
N TYR A 95 23.08 -1.07 0.73
CA TYR A 95 22.62 0.27 1.13
C TYR A 95 22.88 0.54 2.61
N CYS A 96 22.58 -0.42 3.49
CA CYS A 96 22.84 -0.33 4.92
C CYS A 96 24.35 -0.20 5.23
N ASP A 97 25.21 -0.96 4.53
CA ASP A 97 26.66 -0.89 4.68
C ASP A 97 27.20 0.49 4.27
N VAL A 98 26.64 1.07 3.20
CA VAL A 98 26.98 2.44 2.80
C VAL A 98 26.59 3.43 3.89
N ALA A 99 25.36 3.38 4.39
CA ALA A 99 24.89 4.27 5.45
C ALA A 99 25.74 4.13 6.72
N LYS A 100 26.05 2.89 7.12
CA LYS A 100 26.88 2.59 8.28
C LYS A 100 28.31 3.17 8.15
N SER A 101 28.87 3.17 6.94
CA SER A 101 30.18 3.80 6.68
C SER A 101 30.17 5.32 6.85
N GLU A 102 28.99 5.94 6.80
CA GLU A 102 28.74 7.37 7.05
C GLU A 102 28.26 7.63 8.49
N GLY A 103 28.26 6.60 9.36
CA GLY A 103 27.86 6.72 10.76
C GLY A 103 26.34 6.62 11.02
N VAL A 104 25.55 6.23 10.01
CA VAL A 104 24.08 6.10 10.11
C VAL A 104 23.69 4.65 10.11
N ASN A 105 22.89 4.24 11.13
CA ASN A 105 22.28 2.91 11.15
C ASN A 105 20.88 2.99 10.52
N ILE A 106 20.59 2.09 9.56
CA ILE A 106 19.31 2.00 8.87
C ILE A 106 18.74 0.63 9.11
N GLU A 107 17.47 0.59 9.46
CA GLU A 107 16.69 -0.64 9.63
C GLU A 107 15.52 -0.61 8.64
N GLY A 108 15.21 -1.78 8.09
CA GLY A 108 14.02 -1.95 7.25
C GLY A 108 12.80 -2.23 8.12
N GLU A 109 11.69 -1.59 7.78
CA GLU A 109 10.41 -1.84 8.45
C GLU A 109 9.31 -2.07 7.45
N HIS A 110 8.25 -2.75 7.89
CA HIS A 110 7.04 -2.91 7.11
C HIS A 110 6.16 -1.68 7.27
N SER A 111 5.80 -1.03 6.14
CA SER A 111 4.81 0.04 6.13
C SER A 111 3.52 -0.42 5.44
N GLY A 112 2.38 0.15 5.84
CA GLY A 112 1.11 -0.06 5.14
C GLY A 112 0.94 0.79 3.88
N GLY A 113 1.95 1.60 3.51
CA GLY A 113 1.94 2.42 2.29
C GLY A 113 2.21 1.59 1.04
N CYS A 114 1.82 2.12 -0.11
CA CYS A 114 2.13 1.56 -1.42
C CYS A 114 2.98 2.55 -2.22
N ALA A 115 3.75 2.01 -3.18
CA ALA A 115 4.57 2.80 -4.09
C ALA A 115 4.81 2.03 -5.39
N ASP A 116 5.30 2.72 -6.42
CA ASP A 116 5.63 2.12 -7.73
C ASP A 116 6.70 1.03 -7.65
N SER A 117 7.46 0.97 -6.55
CA SER A 117 8.40 -0.11 -6.26
C SER A 117 7.76 -1.50 -6.24
N GLY A 118 6.48 -1.61 -5.88
CA GLY A 118 5.71 -2.85 -5.97
C GLY A 118 5.60 -3.39 -7.40
N PHE A 119 5.38 -2.52 -8.39
CA PHE A 119 5.35 -2.92 -9.81
C PHE A 119 6.71 -3.38 -10.32
N ILE A 120 7.79 -2.70 -9.89
CA ILE A 120 9.16 -3.08 -10.24
C ILE A 120 9.49 -4.47 -9.67
N ALA A 121 9.13 -4.71 -8.40
CA ALA A 121 9.30 -6.01 -7.75
C ALA A 121 8.50 -7.11 -8.44
N ALA A 122 7.24 -6.84 -8.80
CA ALA A 122 6.37 -7.78 -9.51
C ALA A 122 6.93 -8.15 -10.89
N ALA A 123 7.68 -7.25 -11.54
CA ALA A 123 8.41 -7.52 -12.77
C ALA A 123 9.71 -8.35 -12.56
N GLY A 124 10.02 -8.73 -11.31
CA GLY A 124 11.18 -9.56 -10.96
C GLY A 124 12.49 -8.79 -10.77
N THR A 125 12.46 -7.46 -10.79
CA THR A 125 13.65 -6.63 -10.55
C THR A 125 13.85 -6.40 -9.06
N PRO A 126 15.06 -6.64 -8.51
CA PRO A 126 15.38 -6.32 -7.13
C PRO A 126 15.21 -4.81 -6.87
N VAL A 127 14.49 -4.49 -5.82
CA VAL A 127 14.19 -3.09 -5.47
C VAL A 127 14.12 -2.91 -3.95
N ILE A 128 14.53 -1.75 -3.49
CA ILE A 128 14.29 -1.24 -2.14
C ILE A 128 13.47 0.04 -2.23
N CYS A 129 12.66 0.31 -1.21
CA CYS A 129 11.78 1.47 -1.15
C CYS A 129 12.04 2.26 0.14
N GLY A 130 11.54 3.50 0.22
CA GLY A 130 11.67 4.31 1.43
C GLY A 130 13.09 4.83 1.69
N VAL A 131 13.93 4.94 0.65
CA VAL A 131 15.32 5.42 0.75
C VAL A 131 15.45 6.95 0.69
N GLY A 132 14.33 7.65 0.72
CA GLY A 132 14.29 9.12 0.69
C GLY A 132 14.58 9.76 2.06
N PRO A 133 14.33 11.07 2.18
CA PRO A 133 14.62 11.82 3.40
C PRO A 133 13.78 11.34 4.59
N VAL A 134 14.26 11.62 5.78
CA VAL A 134 13.51 11.39 7.03
C VAL A 134 12.39 12.42 7.12
N GLY A 135 11.17 11.94 7.35
CA GLY A 135 9.99 12.78 7.43
C GLY A 135 8.84 12.08 8.16
N GLY A 136 7.72 12.76 8.24
CA GLY A 136 6.54 12.21 8.90
C GLY A 136 5.28 13.02 8.62
N ASN A 137 4.16 12.55 9.19
CA ASN A 137 2.84 13.13 8.99
C ASN A 137 2.40 13.14 7.52
N TYR A 138 2.73 12.08 6.76
CA TYR A 138 2.42 11.96 5.34
C TYR A 138 0.94 12.20 5.05
N HIS A 139 0.65 12.94 3.97
CA HIS A 139 -0.71 13.32 3.53
C HIS A 139 -1.46 14.24 4.50
N ARG A 140 -0.75 14.92 5.41
CA ARG A 140 -1.34 15.87 6.36
C ARG A 140 -0.85 17.30 6.08
N PRO A 141 -1.62 18.34 6.48
CA PRO A 141 -1.17 19.73 6.34
C PRO A 141 0.10 20.08 7.13
N ASP A 142 0.42 19.28 8.16
CA ASP A 142 1.59 19.38 9.01
C ASP A 142 2.68 18.34 8.63
N GLU A 143 2.71 17.89 7.38
CA GLU A 143 3.78 17.04 6.84
C GLU A 143 5.13 17.76 6.96
N TRP A 144 6.15 17.02 7.38
CA TRP A 144 7.48 17.57 7.63
C TRP A 144 8.59 16.69 7.08
N MET A 145 9.74 17.30 6.83
CA MET A 145 10.96 16.64 6.40
C MET A 145 12.17 17.22 7.13
N GLN A 146 13.10 16.38 7.52
CA GLN A 146 14.41 16.79 8.01
C GLN A 146 15.30 17.16 6.82
N VAL A 147 15.56 18.45 6.60
CA VAL A 147 16.23 18.97 5.39
C VAL A 147 17.61 18.33 5.16
N ASP A 148 18.43 18.19 6.22
CA ASP A 148 19.79 17.63 6.12
C ASP A 148 19.78 16.16 5.64
N SER A 149 18.72 15.42 5.97
CA SER A 149 18.58 14.02 5.54
C SER A 149 18.41 13.88 4.03
N LEU A 150 17.93 14.90 3.32
CA LEU A 150 17.80 14.85 1.86
C LEU A 150 19.15 14.64 1.17
N SER A 151 20.13 15.46 1.52
CA SER A 151 21.48 15.35 0.95
C SER A 151 22.21 14.10 1.43
N GLU A 152 21.97 13.68 2.67
CA GLU A 152 22.53 12.46 3.24
C GLU A 152 22.03 11.22 2.48
N ARG A 153 20.73 11.08 2.28
CA ARG A 153 20.12 9.95 1.55
C ARG A 153 20.54 9.93 0.08
N ALA A 154 20.66 11.09 -0.56
CA ALA A 154 21.17 11.19 -1.92
C ALA A 154 22.61 10.67 -2.04
N ARG A 155 23.48 10.97 -1.05
CA ARG A 155 24.86 10.42 -1.02
C ARG A 155 24.84 8.89 -0.82
N PHE A 156 24.01 8.35 0.06
CA PHE A 156 23.93 6.91 0.25
C PHE A 156 23.50 6.21 -1.05
N MET A 157 22.52 6.75 -1.74
CA MET A 157 22.06 6.22 -3.01
C MET A 157 23.16 6.24 -4.08
N ALA A 158 23.86 7.37 -4.23
CA ALA A 158 24.98 7.50 -5.17
C ALA A 158 26.10 6.48 -4.89
N LYS A 159 26.52 6.34 -3.63
CA LYS A 159 27.55 5.36 -3.23
C LYS A 159 27.08 3.91 -3.41
N THR A 160 25.80 3.63 -3.17
CA THR A 160 25.24 2.30 -3.42
C THR A 160 25.30 1.95 -4.90
N ILE A 161 24.92 2.90 -5.79
CA ILE A 161 25.01 2.71 -7.25
C ILE A 161 26.46 2.47 -7.69
N GLN A 162 27.43 3.22 -7.14
CA GLN A 162 28.86 2.99 -7.43
C GLN A 162 29.29 1.58 -7.03
N ARG A 163 28.97 1.12 -5.80
CA ARG A 163 29.29 -0.23 -5.34
C ARG A 163 28.65 -1.35 -6.19
N LEU A 164 27.47 -1.09 -6.71
CA LEU A 164 26.81 -2.05 -7.62
C LEU A 164 27.46 -2.11 -8.99
N ALA A 165 28.01 -1.00 -9.48
CA ALA A 165 28.70 -0.94 -10.76
C ALA A 165 30.10 -1.59 -10.72
N GLU A 166 30.68 -1.81 -9.54
CA GLU A 166 31.98 -2.46 -9.34
C GLU A 166 31.89 -3.99 -9.20
N LYS A 167 30.68 -4.55 -9.13
CA LYS A 167 30.40 -6.00 -9.09
C LYS A 167 30.21 -6.58 -10.48
#